data_6d751851aa47b926f300705f15b02eae
#
_entry.id   6d751851aa47b926f300705f15b02eae
#
_cell.length_a   1.000
_cell.length_b   1.000
_cell.length_c   1.000
_cell.angle_alpha   90.00
_cell.angle_beta   90.00
_cell.angle_gamma   90.00
#
_symmetry.space_group_name_H-M   'P 1'
#
loop_
_entity.id
_entity.type
_entity.pdbx_description
1 polymer ?
#
loop_
_entity_poly.entity_id
_entity_poly.type
_entity_poly.pdbx_seq_one_letter_code
_entity_poly.pdbx_strand_id
1 'polypeptide(L)'
;VGALASAGFHVFTAKSYMSRIRGGLNWFDIRISNRELFAPKEKADLLVALTREAFEILGRETSDGLILLDSHEAQGAYAIPFTQTAKEIGNAIMANSVAAGAVLAVLGLDNKHLMEYLRKQFHDKPAEVVEQNIAAAGAGEKLAQSCAGRLPAAPEGAWDSVYAGADAIGLGAATAGVKFVTAYPMTPSTATLNFLAESADRYGILVEQAEDEIAAINMVCGSTYAGAPSLTVTSGGGFALMVEGISLAGMLELPVVILLAQRPGPATGLPTRTAQGDLNMAIHAGHGEFPKVVFAPGTHQECYAITRHA
;
A
#
# COMPACT_ATOMS: atom_id res chain seq x y z
N VAL A 1 7.16 -7.44 4.62
CA VAL A 1 6.27 -6.70 5.54
C VAL A 1 5.60 -7.68 6.51
N GLY A 2 4.76 -8.61 6.05
CA GLY A 2 4.04 -9.55 6.94
C GLY A 2 4.97 -10.33 7.87
N ALA A 3 6.10 -10.86 7.39
CA ALA A 3 7.08 -11.55 8.22
C ALA A 3 7.70 -10.64 9.30
N LEU A 4 7.91 -9.36 9.01
CA LEU A 4 8.41 -8.38 9.99
C LEU A 4 7.35 -8.04 11.05
N ALA A 5 6.09 -7.93 10.64
CA ALA A 5 4.98 -7.74 11.57
C ALA A 5 4.81 -8.96 12.49
N SER A 6 4.83 -10.18 11.96
CA SER A 6 4.77 -11.40 12.78
C SER A 6 5.99 -11.58 13.71
N ALA A 7 7.11 -10.91 13.44
CA ALA A 7 8.26 -10.81 14.32
C ALA A 7 8.14 -9.67 15.36
N GLY A 8 6.99 -8.99 15.46
CA GLY A 8 6.69 -7.99 16.50
C GLY A 8 6.99 -6.54 16.12
N PHE A 9 7.50 -6.25 14.92
CA PHE A 9 7.75 -4.88 14.51
C PHE A 9 6.48 -4.12 14.11
N HIS A 10 6.40 -2.85 14.52
CA HIS A 10 5.57 -1.89 13.83
C HIS A 10 6.20 -1.58 12.47
N VAL A 11 5.40 -1.61 11.41
CA VAL A 11 5.88 -1.45 10.04
C VAL A 11 5.15 -0.31 9.36
N PHE A 12 5.89 0.62 8.77
CA PHE A 12 5.36 1.64 7.87
C PHE A 12 5.98 1.45 6.48
N THR A 13 5.16 1.53 5.44
CA THR A 13 5.62 1.27 4.08
C THR A 13 5.21 2.38 3.13
N ALA A 14 6.11 2.69 2.18
CA ALA A 14 5.82 3.55 1.04
C ALA A 14 6.29 2.88 -0.25
N LYS A 15 5.47 2.98 -1.29
CA LYS A 15 5.80 2.45 -2.63
C LYS A 15 6.14 3.60 -3.55
N SER A 16 7.22 3.46 -4.30
CA SER A 16 7.57 4.38 -5.36
C SER A 16 7.70 3.61 -6.67
N TYR A 17 6.91 3.97 -7.66
CA TYR A 17 6.89 3.30 -8.95
C TYR A 17 6.59 4.30 -10.07
N MET A 18 6.99 3.92 -11.29
CA MET A 18 6.79 4.76 -12.45
C MET A 18 5.37 4.66 -12.98
N SER A 19 4.82 5.78 -13.47
CA SER A 19 3.50 5.82 -14.11
C SER A 19 3.57 5.30 -15.54
N ARG A 20 4.03 4.06 -15.71
CA ARG A 20 4.08 3.35 -16.99
C ARG A 20 3.79 1.87 -16.79
N ILE A 21 3.30 1.21 -17.85
CA ILE A 21 2.84 -0.18 -17.78
C ILE A 21 3.98 -1.14 -17.43
N ARG A 22 5.19 -0.90 -17.93
CA ARG A 22 6.38 -1.73 -17.67
C ARG A 22 7.65 -0.90 -17.64
N GLY A 23 8.61 -1.35 -16.82
CA GLY A 23 9.95 -0.79 -16.74
C GLY A 23 10.08 0.43 -15.84
N GLY A 24 11.28 0.96 -15.73
CA GLY A 24 11.68 2.02 -14.83
C GLY A 24 12.02 1.52 -13.43
N LEU A 25 12.64 2.40 -12.67
CA LEU A 25 13.03 2.12 -11.30
C LEU A 25 11.81 2.15 -10.38
N ASN A 26 11.56 1.02 -9.73
CA ASN A 26 10.53 0.90 -8.70
C ASN A 26 11.19 0.46 -7.40
N TRP A 27 10.75 1.01 -6.28
CA TRP A 27 11.24 0.61 -4.97
C TRP A 27 10.15 0.63 -3.91
N PHE A 28 10.47 0.02 -2.80
CA PHE A 28 9.58 -0.14 -1.68
C PHE A 28 10.33 0.22 -0.39
N ASP A 29 9.94 1.33 0.24
CA ASP A 29 10.48 1.74 1.52
C ASP A 29 9.77 1.00 2.63
N ILE A 30 10.53 0.37 3.51
CA ILE A 30 10.02 -0.34 4.68
C ILE A 30 10.72 0.22 5.91
N ARG A 31 9.99 0.96 6.72
CA ARG A 31 10.45 1.40 8.03
C ARG A 31 9.91 0.46 9.10
N ILE A 32 10.79 -0.01 9.96
CA ILE A 32 10.45 -0.87 11.10
C ILE A 32 10.87 -0.24 12.41
N SER A 33 10.13 -0.51 13.49
CA SER A 33 10.39 0.01 14.82
C SER A 33 9.75 -0.86 15.88
N ASN A 34 10.21 -0.73 17.12
CA ASN A 34 9.53 -1.24 18.30
C ASN A 34 8.44 -0.28 18.85
N ARG A 35 8.17 0.81 18.14
CA ARG A 35 7.12 1.80 18.46
C ARG A 35 6.28 2.07 17.22
N GLU A 36 5.07 2.56 17.41
CA GLU A 36 4.20 2.99 16.32
C GLU A 36 4.88 3.97 15.37
N LEU A 37 4.62 3.82 14.07
CA LEU A 37 5.21 4.59 12.99
C LEU A 37 4.13 5.25 12.16
N PHE A 38 4.29 6.55 11.89
CA PHE A 38 3.32 7.36 11.14
C PHE A 38 3.91 8.04 9.90
N ALA A 39 5.21 7.84 9.63
CA ALA A 39 5.90 8.47 8.51
C ALA A 39 7.07 7.63 8.00
N PRO A 40 7.50 7.79 6.74
CA PRO A 40 8.75 7.23 6.26
C PRO A 40 9.97 7.90 6.92
N LYS A 41 11.16 7.34 6.68
CA LYS A 41 12.45 7.94 7.04
C LYS A 41 13.10 8.46 5.76
N GLU A 42 13.80 9.59 5.84
CA GLU A 42 14.44 10.23 4.68
C GLU A 42 15.57 9.37 4.10
N LYS A 43 16.39 8.77 4.97
CA LYS A 43 17.51 7.92 4.56
C LYS A 43 17.30 6.48 5.02
N ALA A 44 17.63 5.54 4.15
CA ALA A 44 17.59 4.12 4.46
C ALA A 44 18.85 3.66 5.24
N ASP A 45 18.67 2.76 6.19
CA ASP A 45 19.77 2.10 6.92
C ASP A 45 20.21 0.82 6.17
N LEU A 46 19.37 0.28 5.32
CA LEU A 46 19.62 -0.87 4.45
C LEU A 46 19.02 -0.63 3.08
N LEU A 47 19.82 -0.75 2.03
CA LEU A 47 19.38 -0.81 0.64
C LEU A 47 19.58 -2.22 0.10
N VAL A 48 18.54 -2.79 -0.49
CA VAL A 48 18.62 -4.02 -1.28
C VAL A 48 18.41 -3.66 -2.75
N ALA A 49 19.48 -3.61 -3.51
CA ALA A 49 19.47 -3.23 -4.92
C ALA A 49 19.48 -4.48 -5.81
N LEU A 50 18.35 -4.77 -6.45
CA LEU A 50 18.22 -5.90 -7.38
C LEU A 50 18.70 -5.56 -8.80
N THR A 51 19.09 -4.30 -9.03
CA THR A 51 19.65 -3.84 -10.30
C THR A 51 20.77 -2.82 -10.06
N ARG A 52 21.67 -2.70 -11.02
CA ARG A 52 22.73 -1.69 -11.00
C ARG A 52 22.17 -0.27 -10.97
N GLU A 53 21.08 -0.02 -11.72
CA GLU A 53 20.38 1.27 -11.75
C GLU A 53 19.87 1.65 -10.35
N ALA A 54 19.26 0.70 -9.63
CA ALA A 54 18.80 0.92 -8.26
C ALA A 54 19.96 1.32 -7.32
N PHE A 55 21.09 0.65 -7.44
CA PHE A 55 22.29 0.98 -6.66
C PHE A 55 22.81 2.39 -6.94
N GLU A 56 22.90 2.78 -8.21
CA GLU A 56 23.46 4.08 -8.63
C GLU A 56 22.55 5.26 -8.23
N ILE A 57 21.24 5.07 -8.26
CA ILE A 57 20.27 6.11 -7.94
C ILE A 57 20.01 6.18 -6.43
N LEU A 58 19.66 5.06 -5.81
CA LEU A 58 19.20 5.01 -4.41
C LEU A 58 20.37 4.86 -3.40
N GLY A 59 21.53 4.43 -3.85
CA GLY A 59 22.70 4.30 -2.97
C GLY A 59 23.11 5.63 -2.31
N ARG A 60 22.84 6.75 -2.95
CA ARG A 60 23.11 8.10 -2.40
C ARG A 60 22.12 8.52 -1.30
N GLU A 61 20.92 7.91 -1.28
CA GLU A 61 19.87 8.13 -0.28
C GLU A 61 20.01 7.17 0.90
N THR A 62 21.00 6.28 0.85
CA THR A 62 21.35 5.39 1.96
C THR A 62 22.32 6.15 2.88
N SER A 63 22.02 6.17 4.19
CA SER A 63 22.96 6.67 5.19
C SER A 63 24.24 5.82 5.13
N ASP A 64 25.19 5.99 6.07
CA ASP A 64 26.37 5.07 6.22
C ASP A 64 25.95 3.60 6.43
N GLY A 65 24.79 3.25 5.89
CA GLY A 65 24.08 2.01 6.01
C GLY A 65 24.59 0.91 5.08
N LEU A 66 24.03 -0.25 5.28
CA LEU A 66 24.37 -1.46 4.55
C LEU A 66 23.72 -1.45 3.16
N ILE A 67 24.49 -1.77 2.13
CA ILE A 67 23.97 -1.97 0.78
C ILE A 67 24.22 -3.42 0.35
N LEU A 68 23.17 -4.14 -0.01
CA LEU A 68 23.21 -5.46 -0.64
C LEU A 68 22.91 -5.26 -2.13
N LEU A 69 23.84 -5.66 -2.99
CA LEU A 69 23.70 -5.52 -4.45
C LEU A 69 23.64 -6.90 -5.11
N ASP A 70 22.67 -7.08 -6.01
CA ASP A 70 22.58 -8.27 -6.88
C ASP A 70 23.75 -8.32 -7.86
N SER A 71 24.83 -8.94 -7.42
CA SER A 71 26.09 -9.06 -8.17
C SER A 71 26.98 -10.15 -7.57
N HIS A 72 27.96 -10.60 -8.31
CA HIS A 72 29.06 -11.44 -7.80
C HIS A 72 30.21 -10.60 -7.21
N GLU A 73 30.36 -9.35 -7.66
CA GLU A 73 31.38 -8.42 -7.19
C GLU A 73 30.78 -7.03 -7.03
N ALA A 74 31.14 -6.33 -5.97
CA ALA A 74 30.67 -4.94 -5.74
C ALA A 74 31.74 -4.12 -5.04
N GLN A 75 31.88 -2.84 -5.42
CA GLN A 75 32.61 -1.82 -4.69
C GLN A 75 31.61 -0.94 -3.94
N GLY A 76 31.84 -0.74 -2.64
CA GLY A 76 30.95 0.06 -1.79
C GLY A 76 29.62 -0.61 -1.42
N ALA A 77 29.48 -1.93 -1.64
CA ALA A 77 28.32 -2.72 -1.28
C ALA A 77 28.73 -4.17 -1.00
N TYR A 78 27.83 -4.94 -0.38
CA TYR A 78 27.95 -6.40 -0.28
C TYR A 78 27.35 -7.05 -1.53
N ALA A 79 28.18 -7.78 -2.26
CA ALA A 79 27.73 -8.54 -3.42
C ALA A 79 26.98 -9.80 -2.98
N ILE A 80 25.73 -9.92 -3.39
CA ILE A 80 24.89 -11.11 -3.16
C ILE A 80 24.20 -11.44 -4.47
N PRO A 81 24.47 -12.59 -5.09
CA PRO A 81 23.93 -12.93 -6.42
C PRO A 81 22.47 -13.41 -6.33
N PHE A 82 21.53 -12.53 -5.95
CA PHE A 82 20.12 -12.83 -5.72
C PHE A 82 19.47 -13.52 -6.92
N THR A 83 19.62 -12.94 -8.10
CA THR A 83 19.02 -13.46 -9.34
C THR A 83 19.64 -14.78 -9.77
N GLN A 84 20.94 -14.93 -9.64
CA GLN A 84 21.62 -16.18 -9.99
C GLN A 84 21.20 -17.33 -9.06
N THR A 85 21.19 -17.08 -7.74
CA THR A 85 20.73 -18.05 -6.73
C THR A 85 19.28 -18.47 -6.97
N ALA A 86 18.41 -17.51 -7.32
CA ALA A 86 17.02 -17.81 -7.64
C ALA A 86 16.87 -18.69 -8.87
N LYS A 87 17.67 -18.48 -9.93
CA LYS A 87 17.70 -19.34 -11.13
C LYS A 87 18.15 -20.75 -10.83
N GLU A 88 19.15 -20.92 -9.97
CA GLU A 88 19.67 -22.25 -9.57
C GLU A 88 18.63 -23.06 -8.78
N ILE A 89 17.74 -22.38 -8.03
CA ILE A 89 16.65 -23.04 -7.28
C ILE A 89 15.47 -23.38 -8.19
N GLY A 90 15.20 -22.52 -9.19
CA GLY A 90 14.10 -22.77 -10.13
C GLY A 90 13.79 -21.63 -11.07
N ASN A 91 13.61 -20.41 -10.58
CA ASN A 91 13.20 -19.28 -11.42
C ASN A 91 13.73 -17.94 -10.89
N ALA A 92 14.24 -17.10 -11.79
CA ALA A 92 14.73 -15.74 -11.47
C ALA A 92 13.72 -14.86 -10.70
N ILE A 93 12.42 -15.07 -10.87
CA ILE A 93 11.37 -14.33 -10.15
C ILE A 93 11.47 -14.48 -8.63
N MET A 94 12.10 -15.56 -8.16
CA MET A 94 12.32 -15.82 -6.73
C MET A 94 13.47 -15.00 -6.13
N ALA A 95 14.15 -14.13 -6.90
CA ALA A 95 15.16 -13.22 -6.39
C ALA A 95 14.63 -12.37 -5.23
N ASN A 96 13.33 -12.01 -5.25
CA ASN A 96 12.67 -11.32 -4.13
C ASN A 96 12.63 -12.18 -2.86
N SER A 97 12.44 -13.49 -2.96
CA SER A 97 12.43 -14.41 -1.81
C SER A 97 13.84 -14.59 -1.26
N VAL A 98 14.87 -14.66 -2.13
CA VAL A 98 16.29 -14.68 -1.73
C VAL A 98 16.63 -13.39 -1.01
N ALA A 99 16.25 -12.23 -1.56
CA ALA A 99 16.48 -10.92 -0.96
C ALA A 99 15.77 -10.77 0.40
N ALA A 100 14.54 -11.27 0.52
CA ALA A 100 13.80 -11.25 1.79
C ALA A 100 14.50 -12.06 2.89
N GLY A 101 15.01 -13.25 2.57
CA GLY A 101 15.81 -14.04 3.50
C GLY A 101 17.09 -13.33 3.94
N ALA A 102 17.80 -12.69 3.00
CA ALA A 102 18.98 -11.88 3.30
C ALA A 102 18.65 -10.70 4.23
N VAL A 103 17.51 -10.02 4.03
CA VAL A 103 17.06 -8.92 4.91
C VAL A 103 16.84 -9.42 6.33
N LEU A 104 16.18 -10.57 6.52
CA LEU A 104 15.97 -11.12 7.87
C LEU A 104 17.28 -11.49 8.55
N ALA A 105 18.26 -12.04 7.81
CA ALA A 105 19.60 -12.30 8.35
C ALA A 105 20.30 -11.02 8.83
N VAL A 106 20.24 -9.94 8.02
CA VAL A 106 20.79 -8.63 8.41
C VAL A 106 20.15 -8.10 9.68
N LEU A 107 18.84 -8.33 9.86
CA LEU A 107 18.10 -7.94 11.06
C LEU A 107 18.36 -8.88 12.25
N GLY A 108 19.05 -9.99 12.06
CA GLY A 108 19.26 -11.01 13.10
C GLY A 108 17.98 -11.75 13.47
N LEU A 109 17.01 -11.81 12.55
CA LEU A 109 15.72 -12.47 12.76
C LEU A 109 15.74 -13.91 12.28
N ASP A 110 15.00 -14.77 13.00
CA ASP A 110 14.73 -16.14 12.58
C ASP A 110 13.91 -16.16 11.28
N ASN A 111 14.38 -16.90 10.30
CA ASN A 111 13.73 -17.02 8.99
C ASN A 111 12.38 -17.76 9.06
N LYS A 112 12.01 -18.38 10.19
CA LYS A 112 10.72 -19.03 10.40
C LYS A 112 9.53 -18.10 10.09
N HIS A 113 9.60 -16.83 10.48
CA HIS A 113 8.54 -15.85 10.20
C HIS A 113 8.32 -15.63 8.70
N LEU A 114 9.41 -15.64 7.91
CA LEU A 114 9.31 -15.54 6.46
C LEU A 114 8.79 -16.83 5.85
N MET A 115 9.26 -17.98 6.31
CA MET A 115 8.80 -19.29 5.81
C MET A 115 7.32 -19.53 6.06
N GLU A 116 6.81 -19.20 7.24
CA GLU A 116 5.40 -19.25 7.58
C GLU A 116 4.57 -18.29 6.72
N TYR A 117 5.05 -17.07 6.53
CA TYR A 117 4.41 -16.10 5.65
C TYR A 117 4.36 -16.58 4.20
N LEU A 118 5.44 -17.15 3.67
CA LEU A 118 5.49 -17.69 2.30
C LEU A 118 4.51 -18.87 2.12
N ARG A 119 4.42 -19.77 3.09
CA ARG A 119 3.40 -20.86 3.06
C ARG A 119 1.99 -20.30 3.00
N LYS A 120 1.68 -19.30 3.80
CA LYS A 120 0.37 -18.65 3.82
C LYS A 120 0.10 -17.87 2.52
N GLN A 121 1.09 -17.16 2.01
CA GLN A 121 0.97 -16.33 0.80
C GLN A 121 0.78 -17.15 -0.47
N PHE A 122 1.41 -18.32 -0.54
CA PHE A 122 1.38 -19.20 -1.70
C PHE A 122 0.54 -20.47 -1.48
N HIS A 123 -0.39 -20.45 -0.52
CA HIS A 123 -1.20 -21.62 -0.15
C HIS A 123 -2.05 -22.19 -1.32
N ASP A 124 -2.39 -21.34 -2.29
CA ASP A 124 -3.16 -21.65 -3.51
C ASP A 124 -2.29 -22.07 -4.69
N LYS A 125 -0.96 -22.09 -4.54
CA LYS A 125 0.00 -22.47 -5.57
C LYS A 125 0.43 -23.93 -5.40
N PRO A 126 0.97 -24.57 -6.47
CA PRO A 126 1.55 -25.90 -6.37
C PRO A 126 2.58 -25.98 -5.23
N ALA A 127 2.63 -27.11 -4.51
CA ALA A 127 3.54 -27.30 -3.39
C ALA A 127 5.01 -27.04 -3.76
N GLU A 128 5.40 -27.40 -4.98
CA GLU A 128 6.74 -27.14 -5.52
C GLU A 128 7.10 -25.63 -5.49
N VAL A 129 6.18 -24.77 -5.87
CA VAL A 129 6.37 -23.30 -5.86
C VAL A 129 6.57 -22.80 -4.43
N VAL A 130 5.82 -23.34 -3.48
CA VAL A 130 5.95 -23.00 -2.06
C VAL A 130 7.34 -23.39 -1.55
N GLU A 131 7.74 -24.62 -1.77
CA GLU A 131 9.04 -25.16 -1.29
C GLU A 131 10.23 -24.45 -1.96
N GLN A 132 10.14 -24.14 -3.26
CA GLN A 132 11.17 -23.37 -3.96
C GLN A 132 11.32 -21.95 -3.37
N ASN A 133 10.24 -21.27 -3.02
CA ASN A 133 10.30 -19.94 -2.37
C ASN A 133 10.90 -20.02 -0.95
N ILE A 134 10.59 -21.09 -0.21
CA ILE A 134 11.18 -21.35 1.11
C ILE A 134 12.69 -21.62 0.97
N ALA A 135 13.09 -22.45 0.01
CA ALA A 135 14.49 -22.73 -0.28
C ALA A 135 15.24 -21.44 -0.69
N ALA A 136 14.61 -20.58 -1.51
CA ALA A 136 15.16 -19.30 -1.92
C ALA A 136 15.38 -18.36 -0.72
N ALA A 137 14.42 -18.27 0.21
CA ALA A 137 14.57 -17.50 1.44
C ALA A 137 15.73 -18.03 2.32
N GLY A 138 15.83 -19.34 2.49
CA GLY A 138 16.94 -19.96 3.22
C GLY A 138 18.32 -19.78 2.56
N ALA A 139 18.38 -19.74 1.24
CA ALA A 139 19.60 -19.43 0.51
C ALA A 139 20.03 -17.97 0.73
N GLY A 140 19.08 -17.03 0.70
CA GLY A 140 19.32 -15.62 0.99
C GLY A 140 19.88 -15.39 2.39
N GLU A 141 19.31 -16.05 3.39
CA GLU A 141 19.81 -16.01 4.77
C GLU A 141 21.29 -16.46 4.85
N LYS A 142 21.63 -17.57 4.21
CA LYS A 142 23.02 -18.08 4.19
C LYS A 142 23.98 -17.11 3.50
N LEU A 143 23.58 -16.54 2.36
CA LEU A 143 24.41 -15.60 1.61
C LEU A 143 24.68 -14.30 2.37
N ALA A 144 23.75 -13.84 3.20
CA ALA A 144 23.87 -12.62 4.00
C ALA A 144 24.46 -12.88 5.41
N GLN A 145 24.92 -14.06 5.72
CA GLN A 145 25.41 -14.43 7.06
C GLN A 145 26.55 -13.51 7.55
N SER A 146 27.42 -13.04 6.66
CA SER A 146 28.50 -12.09 6.99
C SER A 146 27.98 -10.71 7.42
N CYS A 147 26.74 -10.40 7.14
CA CYS A 147 26.03 -9.17 7.48
C CYS A 147 25.00 -9.37 8.59
N ALA A 148 24.92 -10.57 9.20
CA ALA A 148 23.89 -10.91 10.17
C ALA A 148 23.94 -10.04 11.43
N GLY A 149 22.75 -9.69 11.95
CA GLY A 149 22.58 -9.01 13.23
C GLY A 149 23.12 -7.58 13.30
N ARG A 150 23.30 -6.90 12.17
CA ARG A 150 23.83 -5.52 12.15
C ARG A 150 22.80 -4.43 12.48
N LEU A 151 21.53 -4.78 12.57
CA LEU A 151 20.45 -3.87 12.94
C LEU A 151 19.85 -4.26 14.31
N PRO A 152 19.12 -3.35 15.00
CA PRO A 152 18.61 -3.58 16.33
C PRO A 152 17.76 -4.84 16.47
N ALA A 153 17.79 -5.46 17.63
CA ALA A 153 16.99 -6.64 17.98
C ALA A 153 15.47 -6.40 17.79
N ALA A 154 14.77 -7.49 17.45
CA ALA A 154 13.32 -7.48 17.36
C ALA A 154 12.67 -7.15 18.71
N PRO A 155 11.54 -6.41 18.74
CA PRO A 155 10.74 -6.25 19.93
C PRO A 155 10.08 -7.57 20.33
N GLU A 156 9.61 -7.65 21.57
CA GLU A 156 8.72 -8.72 21.99
C GLU A 156 7.30 -8.47 21.43
N GLY A 157 6.67 -9.50 20.94
CA GLY A 157 5.30 -9.45 20.41
C GLY A 157 5.18 -10.02 19.01
N ALA A 158 3.96 -10.06 18.53
CA ALA A 158 3.62 -10.46 17.17
C ALA A 158 2.32 -9.75 16.73
N TRP A 159 2.24 -9.42 15.45
CA TRP A 159 1.05 -8.85 14.84
C TRP A 159 0.49 -9.83 13.82
N ASP A 160 -0.78 -10.16 13.95
CA ASP A 160 -1.44 -11.15 13.08
C ASP A 160 -1.79 -10.59 11.70
N SER A 161 -1.88 -9.26 11.58
CA SER A 161 -2.37 -8.61 10.39
C SER A 161 -1.69 -7.28 10.12
N VAL A 162 -1.56 -6.97 8.84
CA VAL A 162 -1.09 -5.67 8.33
C VAL A 162 -2.18 -5.12 7.42
N TYR A 163 -2.63 -3.91 7.71
CA TYR A 163 -3.63 -3.20 6.93
C TYR A 163 -3.05 -1.96 6.28
N ALA A 164 -3.45 -1.69 5.04
CA ALA A 164 -3.28 -0.36 4.46
C ALA A 164 -4.42 0.57 4.92
N GLY A 165 -4.20 1.89 4.87
CA GLY A 165 -5.26 2.85 5.16
C GLY A 165 -6.50 2.67 4.27
N ALA A 166 -6.28 2.29 3.01
CA ALA A 166 -7.36 1.96 2.06
C ALA A 166 -8.24 0.79 2.54
N ASP A 167 -7.63 -0.27 3.12
CA ASP A 167 -8.35 -1.42 3.65
C ASP A 167 -9.15 -1.04 4.89
N ALA A 168 -8.55 -0.20 5.76
CA ALA A 168 -9.20 0.30 6.97
C ALA A 168 -10.43 1.16 6.65
N ILE A 169 -10.34 2.02 5.63
CA ILE A 169 -11.48 2.81 5.13
C ILE A 169 -12.55 1.88 4.55
N GLY A 170 -12.16 0.94 3.69
CA GLY A 170 -13.09 -0.03 3.10
C GLY A 170 -13.82 -0.86 4.15
N LEU A 171 -13.11 -1.33 5.18
CA LEU A 171 -13.70 -2.05 6.31
C LEU A 171 -14.63 -1.16 7.14
N GLY A 172 -14.26 0.12 7.35
CA GLY A 172 -15.09 1.12 8.00
C GLY A 172 -16.42 1.31 7.28
N ALA A 173 -16.38 1.49 5.96
CA ALA A 173 -17.57 1.63 5.12
C ALA A 173 -18.46 0.36 5.15
N ALA A 174 -17.85 -0.82 4.97
CA ALA A 174 -18.56 -2.09 4.99
C ALA A 174 -19.27 -2.34 6.33
N THR A 175 -18.60 -2.07 7.47
CA THR A 175 -19.17 -2.25 8.81
C THR A 175 -20.13 -1.13 9.23
N ALA A 176 -20.09 0.04 8.58
CA ALA A 176 -21.10 1.10 8.73
C ALA A 176 -22.42 0.74 8.05
N GLY A 177 -22.44 -0.23 7.17
CA GLY A 177 -23.64 -0.68 6.47
C GLY A 177 -23.85 -0.06 5.09
N VAL A 178 -22.78 0.45 4.46
CA VAL A 178 -22.81 0.87 3.06
C VAL A 178 -23.35 -0.24 2.18
N LYS A 179 -24.30 0.09 1.28
CA LYS A 179 -24.97 -0.84 0.37
C LYS A 179 -24.58 -0.67 -1.08
N PHE A 180 -24.16 0.52 -1.46
CA PHE A 180 -23.78 0.81 -2.82
C PHE A 180 -22.47 1.61 -2.86
N VAL A 181 -21.55 1.15 -3.68
CA VAL A 181 -20.28 1.84 -3.95
C VAL A 181 -20.11 1.97 -5.44
N THR A 182 -19.86 3.17 -5.91
CA THR A 182 -19.55 3.39 -7.32
C THR A 182 -18.40 4.36 -7.47
N ALA A 183 -17.52 4.10 -8.42
CA ALA A 183 -16.39 4.97 -8.70
C ALA A 183 -15.85 4.78 -10.12
N TYR A 184 -15.25 5.82 -10.67
CA TYR A 184 -14.27 5.68 -11.73
C TYR A 184 -12.89 5.38 -11.11
N PRO A 185 -12.19 4.32 -11.53
CA PRO A 185 -10.93 3.92 -10.92
C PRO A 185 -9.85 4.98 -11.08
N MET A 186 -9.48 5.67 -10.00
CA MET A 186 -8.44 6.69 -10.00
C MET A 186 -7.45 6.45 -8.85
N THR A 187 -6.18 6.21 -9.18
CA THR A 187 -5.11 6.03 -8.19
C THR A 187 -4.94 7.29 -7.32
N PRO A 188 -4.83 7.18 -5.97
CA PRO A 188 -4.69 5.96 -5.17
C PRO A 188 -6.00 5.40 -4.61
N SER A 189 -7.17 5.97 -4.89
CA SER A 189 -8.47 5.56 -4.33
C SER A 189 -8.90 4.14 -4.78
N THR A 190 -8.38 3.65 -5.90
CA THR A 190 -8.69 2.33 -6.45
C THR A 190 -8.43 1.18 -5.45
N ALA A 191 -7.49 1.35 -4.52
CA ALA A 191 -7.21 0.34 -3.51
C ALA A 191 -8.43 0.10 -2.59
N THR A 192 -9.13 1.16 -2.18
CA THR A 192 -10.37 1.04 -1.39
C THR A 192 -11.51 0.45 -2.22
N LEU A 193 -11.63 0.82 -3.50
CA LEU A 193 -12.63 0.23 -4.39
C LEU A 193 -12.42 -1.28 -4.54
N ASN A 194 -11.18 -1.71 -4.74
CA ASN A 194 -10.84 -3.14 -4.85
C ASN A 194 -11.17 -3.90 -3.56
N PHE A 195 -10.80 -3.36 -2.39
CA PHE A 195 -11.15 -3.97 -1.09
C PHE A 195 -12.65 -4.18 -0.95
N LEU A 196 -13.45 -3.17 -1.32
CA LEU A 196 -14.91 -3.24 -1.23
C LEU A 196 -15.48 -4.23 -2.25
N ALA A 197 -14.93 -4.30 -3.47
CA ALA A 197 -15.33 -5.28 -4.48
C ALA A 197 -15.02 -6.72 -4.05
N GLU A 198 -13.84 -6.97 -3.50
CA GLU A 198 -13.45 -8.29 -2.96
C GLU A 198 -14.29 -8.70 -1.74
N SER A 199 -14.79 -7.73 -1.00
CA SER A 199 -15.63 -7.93 0.19
C SER A 199 -17.14 -7.87 -0.08
N ALA A 200 -17.55 -7.62 -1.31
CA ALA A 200 -18.92 -7.31 -1.70
C ALA A 200 -19.93 -8.36 -1.23
N ASP A 201 -19.68 -9.62 -1.54
CA ASP A 201 -20.56 -10.74 -1.15
C ASP A 201 -20.68 -10.88 0.38
N ARG A 202 -19.56 -10.71 1.09
CA ARG A 202 -19.50 -10.86 2.54
C ARG A 202 -20.36 -9.84 3.28
N TYR A 203 -20.41 -8.60 2.77
CA TYR A 203 -21.10 -7.50 3.44
C TYR A 203 -22.41 -7.09 2.74
N GLY A 204 -22.75 -7.74 1.63
CA GLY A 204 -23.94 -7.42 0.84
C GLY A 204 -23.88 -6.02 0.26
N ILE A 205 -22.76 -5.70 -0.38
CA ILE A 205 -22.49 -4.40 -1.04
C ILE A 205 -22.56 -4.59 -2.53
N LEU A 206 -23.28 -3.72 -3.22
CA LEU A 206 -23.21 -3.62 -4.69
C LEU A 206 -22.07 -2.65 -5.05
N VAL A 207 -21.11 -3.12 -5.84
CA VAL A 207 -19.98 -2.31 -6.30
C VAL A 207 -20.06 -2.16 -7.81
N GLU A 208 -20.10 -0.92 -8.30
CA GLU A 208 -20.24 -0.58 -9.71
C GLU A 208 -19.09 0.32 -10.18
N GLN A 209 -18.50 -0.02 -11.30
CA GLN A 209 -17.50 0.84 -11.94
C GLN A 209 -18.22 1.79 -12.90
N ALA A 210 -18.24 3.08 -12.55
CA ALA A 210 -18.81 4.13 -13.39
C ALA A 210 -17.89 4.46 -14.58
N GLU A 211 -18.46 5.01 -15.63
CA GLU A 211 -17.75 5.45 -16.83
C GLU A 211 -16.87 6.69 -16.60
N ASP A 212 -17.28 7.56 -15.66
CA ASP A 212 -16.54 8.73 -15.20
C ASP A 212 -16.98 9.15 -13.79
N GLU A 213 -16.35 10.17 -13.23
CA GLU A 213 -16.64 10.66 -11.88
C GLU A 213 -17.96 11.42 -11.80
N ILE A 214 -18.43 12.04 -12.90
CA ILE A 214 -19.73 12.70 -12.96
C ILE A 214 -20.84 11.66 -12.83
N ALA A 215 -20.73 10.56 -13.57
CA ALA A 215 -21.62 9.42 -13.43
C ALA A 215 -21.60 8.86 -12.01
N ALA A 216 -20.41 8.65 -11.45
CA ALA A 216 -20.23 8.09 -10.10
C ALA A 216 -20.95 8.91 -9.02
N ILE A 217 -20.75 10.23 -8.97
CA ILE A 217 -21.40 11.06 -7.93
C ILE A 217 -22.92 11.08 -8.12
N ASN A 218 -23.43 11.12 -9.35
CA ASN A 218 -24.87 11.10 -9.61
C ASN A 218 -25.52 9.75 -9.27
N MET A 219 -24.82 8.63 -9.49
CA MET A 219 -25.27 7.30 -9.06
C MET A 219 -25.34 7.21 -7.53
N VAL A 220 -24.36 7.77 -6.81
CA VAL A 220 -24.40 7.87 -5.33
C VAL A 220 -25.56 8.72 -4.88
N CYS A 221 -25.81 9.89 -5.49
CA CYS A 221 -26.97 10.73 -5.17
C CYS A 221 -28.28 9.96 -5.38
N GLY A 222 -28.43 9.27 -6.51
CA GLY A 222 -29.63 8.47 -6.79
C GLY A 222 -29.85 7.32 -5.82
N SER A 223 -28.79 6.60 -5.48
CA SER A 223 -28.82 5.50 -4.50
C SER A 223 -29.18 5.98 -3.09
N THR A 224 -28.56 7.08 -2.65
CA THR A 224 -28.82 7.70 -1.36
C THR A 224 -30.25 8.26 -1.29
N TYR A 225 -30.73 8.89 -2.37
CA TYR A 225 -32.11 9.34 -2.48
C TYR A 225 -33.12 8.18 -2.35
N ALA A 226 -32.77 7.00 -2.84
CA ALA A 226 -33.56 5.78 -2.68
C ALA A 226 -33.43 5.15 -1.27
N GLY A 227 -32.64 5.71 -0.36
CA GLY A 227 -32.48 5.25 1.00
C GLY A 227 -31.37 4.23 1.22
N ALA A 228 -30.52 3.97 0.22
CA ALA A 228 -29.36 3.07 0.38
C ALA A 228 -28.09 3.87 0.72
N PRO A 229 -27.45 3.62 1.89
CA PRO A 229 -26.19 4.25 2.24
C PRO A 229 -25.11 3.98 1.18
N SER A 230 -24.50 5.03 0.66
CA SER A 230 -23.64 4.96 -0.51
C SER A 230 -22.33 5.72 -0.35
N LEU A 231 -21.30 5.25 -1.05
CA LEU A 231 -19.95 5.80 -1.05
C LEU A 231 -19.41 5.91 -2.48
N THR A 232 -18.71 6.99 -2.77
CA THR A 232 -17.81 7.06 -3.94
C THR A 232 -16.37 7.33 -3.51
N VAL A 233 -15.42 6.87 -4.32
CA VAL A 233 -13.99 7.04 -4.08
C VAL A 233 -13.32 7.65 -5.31
N THR A 234 -12.45 8.65 -5.10
CA THR A 234 -11.79 9.36 -6.20
C THR A 234 -10.47 10.00 -5.75
N SER A 235 -9.81 10.72 -6.65
CA SER A 235 -8.67 11.59 -6.37
C SER A 235 -8.99 13.03 -6.82
N GLY A 236 -8.05 13.97 -6.63
CA GLY A 236 -8.28 15.39 -6.82
C GLY A 236 -8.90 15.78 -8.17
N GLY A 237 -8.41 15.23 -9.27
CA GLY A 237 -8.96 15.51 -10.61
C GLY A 237 -10.40 15.03 -10.75
N GLY A 238 -10.72 13.84 -10.28
CA GLY A 238 -12.09 13.31 -10.31
C GLY A 238 -13.02 14.02 -9.34
N PHE A 239 -12.52 14.41 -8.15
CA PHE A 239 -13.29 15.22 -7.22
C PHE A 239 -13.67 16.59 -7.83
N ALA A 240 -12.78 17.19 -8.62
CA ALA A 240 -13.08 18.42 -9.35
C ALA A 240 -14.24 18.25 -10.35
N LEU A 241 -14.37 17.08 -10.97
CA LEU A 241 -15.51 16.74 -11.85
C LEU A 241 -16.82 16.51 -11.08
N MET A 242 -16.75 16.13 -9.81
CA MET A 242 -17.90 15.89 -8.95
C MET A 242 -18.54 17.17 -8.36
N VAL A 243 -17.94 18.35 -8.53
CA VAL A 243 -18.31 19.58 -7.81
C VAL A 243 -19.78 19.98 -8.00
N GLU A 244 -20.35 19.79 -9.20
CA GLU A 244 -21.76 20.05 -9.43
C GLU A 244 -22.65 19.01 -8.73
N GLY A 245 -22.32 17.72 -8.83
CA GLY A 245 -23.03 16.64 -8.11
C GLY A 245 -23.00 16.80 -6.59
N ILE A 246 -21.89 17.32 -6.03
CA ILE A 246 -21.80 17.69 -4.61
C ILE A 246 -22.80 18.79 -4.26
N SER A 247 -22.98 19.79 -5.13
CA SER A 247 -23.98 20.84 -4.96
C SER A 247 -25.41 20.29 -5.05
N LEU A 248 -25.66 19.35 -5.96
CA LEU A 248 -26.93 18.65 -6.05
C LEU A 248 -27.24 17.86 -4.77
N ALA A 249 -26.24 17.13 -4.23
CA ALA A 249 -26.39 16.44 -2.96
C ALA A 249 -26.74 17.40 -1.82
N GLY A 250 -26.09 18.57 -1.76
CA GLY A 250 -26.39 19.62 -0.81
C GLY A 250 -27.83 20.16 -0.95
N MET A 251 -28.27 20.40 -2.18
CA MET A 251 -29.65 20.89 -2.47
C MET A 251 -30.73 19.89 -2.12
N LEU A 252 -30.45 18.60 -2.29
CA LEU A 252 -31.39 17.50 -1.98
C LEU A 252 -31.24 16.96 -0.54
N GLU A 253 -30.34 17.56 0.26
CA GLU A 253 -30.03 17.10 1.62
C GLU A 253 -29.64 15.61 1.71
N LEU A 254 -28.87 15.14 0.72
CA LEU A 254 -28.45 13.74 0.63
C LEU A 254 -27.18 13.49 1.46
N PRO A 255 -27.16 12.50 2.36
CA PRO A 255 -25.98 12.13 3.12
C PRO A 255 -25.01 11.29 2.27
N VAL A 256 -24.27 11.93 1.37
CA VAL A 256 -23.28 11.27 0.53
C VAL A 256 -21.90 11.29 1.17
N VAL A 257 -21.17 10.18 1.05
CA VAL A 257 -19.79 10.07 1.51
C VAL A 257 -18.86 9.96 0.31
N ILE A 258 -17.80 10.77 0.32
CA ILE A 258 -16.79 10.80 -0.75
C ILE A 258 -15.41 10.58 -0.14
N LEU A 259 -14.71 9.53 -0.55
CA LEU A 259 -13.30 9.36 -0.25
C LEU A 259 -12.46 10.11 -1.28
N LEU A 260 -11.81 11.19 -0.85
CA LEU A 260 -10.83 11.93 -1.64
C LEU A 260 -9.41 11.45 -1.29
N ALA A 261 -8.87 10.52 -2.05
CA ALA A 261 -7.50 10.04 -1.91
C ALA A 261 -6.56 10.91 -2.73
N GLN A 262 -5.63 11.60 -2.07
CA GLN A 262 -4.85 12.67 -2.68
C GLN A 262 -3.60 12.16 -3.41
N ARG A 263 -3.24 12.87 -4.49
CA ARG A 263 -2.00 12.71 -5.25
C ARG A 263 -1.57 14.07 -5.83
N PRO A 264 -0.30 14.23 -6.28
CA PRO A 264 0.13 15.49 -6.88
C PRO A 264 -0.69 15.83 -8.13
N GLY A 265 -1.26 17.05 -8.17
CA GLY A 265 -1.83 17.70 -9.34
C GLY A 265 -0.81 18.65 -9.99
N PRO A 266 -1.25 19.54 -10.92
CA PRO A 266 -2.61 19.67 -11.46
C PRO A 266 -2.97 18.61 -12.51
N ALA A 267 -4.25 18.55 -12.90
CA ALA A 267 -4.82 17.60 -13.87
C ALA A 267 -4.52 16.15 -13.49
N THR A 268 -4.08 15.30 -14.43
CA THR A 268 -3.68 13.92 -14.13
C THR A 268 -2.54 13.86 -13.12
N GLY A 269 -1.65 14.86 -13.13
CA GLY A 269 -0.55 15.00 -12.19
C GLY A 269 0.41 13.82 -12.18
N LEU A 270 0.79 13.38 -10.98
CA LEU A 270 1.70 12.26 -10.77
C LEU A 270 0.97 11.12 -10.02
N PRO A 271 0.26 10.22 -10.72
CA PRO A 271 -0.63 9.22 -10.12
C PRO A 271 0.03 8.29 -9.11
N THR A 272 1.34 8.09 -9.21
CA THR A 272 2.11 7.16 -8.39
C THR A 272 2.94 7.86 -7.30
N ARG A 273 2.71 9.15 -7.08
CA ARG A 273 3.38 9.95 -6.06
C ARG A 273 2.39 10.41 -5.00
N THR A 274 2.93 10.80 -3.84
CA THR A 274 2.13 11.22 -2.67
C THR A 274 2.14 12.73 -2.53
N ALA A 275 0.97 13.32 -2.31
CA ALA A 275 0.81 14.72 -1.92
C ALA A 275 -0.47 14.91 -1.11
N GLN A 276 -0.61 16.07 -0.46
CA GLN A 276 -1.77 16.48 0.31
C GLN A 276 -2.16 17.92 -0.09
N GLY A 277 -2.48 18.10 -1.39
CA GLY A 277 -2.75 19.42 -1.99
C GLY A 277 -4.22 19.79 -2.12
N ASP A 278 -5.16 18.87 -1.87
CA ASP A 278 -6.57 19.03 -2.25
C ASP A 278 -7.48 19.53 -1.11
N LEU A 279 -6.94 19.84 0.06
CA LEU A 279 -7.74 20.22 1.24
C LEU A 279 -8.63 21.44 0.98
N ASN A 280 -8.08 22.50 0.41
CA ASN A 280 -8.87 23.71 0.11
C ASN A 280 -10.00 23.43 -0.89
N MET A 281 -9.73 22.58 -1.90
CA MET A 281 -10.75 22.15 -2.85
C MET A 281 -11.85 21.35 -2.15
N ALA A 282 -11.50 20.44 -1.25
CA ALA A 282 -12.48 19.66 -0.49
C ALA A 282 -13.37 20.56 0.40
N ILE A 283 -12.78 21.54 1.10
CA ILE A 283 -13.49 22.48 1.98
C ILE A 283 -14.44 23.37 1.17
N HIS A 284 -14.01 23.87 0.01
CA HIS A 284 -14.75 24.87 -0.78
C HIS A 284 -15.49 24.29 -2.00
N ALA A 285 -15.51 22.96 -2.19
CA ALA A 285 -16.21 22.35 -3.31
C ALA A 285 -17.71 22.65 -3.31
N GLY A 286 -18.26 22.80 -4.51
CA GLY A 286 -19.66 23.11 -4.74
C GLY A 286 -19.91 24.62 -4.95
N HIS A 287 -21.13 24.95 -5.35
CA HIS A 287 -21.63 26.30 -5.46
C HIS A 287 -22.86 26.47 -4.55
N GLY A 288 -23.08 27.67 -4.04
CA GLY A 288 -24.06 27.93 -3.01
C GLY A 288 -23.56 27.51 -1.61
N GLU A 289 -24.42 27.68 -0.62
CA GLU A 289 -24.11 27.37 0.78
C GLU A 289 -24.87 26.12 1.23
N PHE A 290 -24.15 25.11 1.67
CA PHE A 290 -24.68 23.88 2.25
C PHE A 290 -23.67 23.25 3.21
N PRO A 291 -24.10 22.50 4.23
CA PRO A 291 -23.21 21.90 5.19
C PRO A 291 -22.34 20.81 4.55
N LYS A 292 -21.06 20.79 4.89
CA LYS A 292 -20.08 19.75 4.55
C LYS A 292 -19.21 19.47 5.76
N VAL A 293 -18.85 18.21 5.95
CA VAL A 293 -17.86 17.79 6.95
C VAL A 293 -16.66 17.20 6.22
N VAL A 294 -15.46 17.65 6.56
CA VAL A 294 -14.22 17.13 6.00
C VAL A 294 -13.43 16.49 7.12
N PHE A 295 -13.14 15.21 6.97
CA PHE A 295 -12.34 14.41 7.88
C PHE A 295 -10.95 14.17 7.30
N ALA A 296 -9.92 14.13 8.15
CA ALA A 296 -8.54 13.88 7.76
C ALA A 296 -7.91 12.86 8.74
N PRO A 297 -8.19 11.55 8.59
CA PRO A 297 -7.65 10.52 9.47
C PRO A 297 -6.13 10.41 9.32
N GLY A 298 -5.41 10.28 10.44
CA GLY A 298 -3.95 10.16 10.49
C GLY A 298 -3.46 8.74 10.80
N THR A 299 -4.34 7.85 11.23
CA THR A 299 -4.01 6.45 11.59
C THR A 299 -4.98 5.46 10.95
N HIS A 300 -4.63 4.18 10.92
CA HIS A 300 -5.52 3.12 10.42
C HIS A 300 -6.79 3.00 11.28
N GLN A 301 -6.65 3.17 12.60
CA GLN A 301 -7.78 3.16 13.55
C GLN A 301 -8.73 4.34 13.26
N GLU A 302 -8.17 5.53 13.02
CA GLU A 302 -8.97 6.69 12.63
C GLU A 302 -9.61 6.52 11.26
N CYS A 303 -8.89 5.96 10.27
CA CYS A 303 -9.46 5.61 8.97
C CYS A 303 -10.73 4.75 9.13
N TYR A 304 -10.66 3.71 9.94
CA TYR A 304 -11.81 2.85 10.22
C TYR A 304 -12.93 3.58 10.98
N ALA A 305 -12.58 4.21 12.11
CA ALA A 305 -13.57 4.81 13.01
C ALA A 305 -14.30 6.01 12.37
N ILE A 306 -13.54 6.88 11.70
CA ILE A 306 -14.08 8.08 11.03
C ILE A 306 -14.95 7.68 9.85
N THR A 307 -14.53 6.71 9.04
CA THR A 307 -15.36 6.24 7.91
C THR A 307 -16.68 5.64 8.39
N ARG A 308 -16.68 4.95 9.53
CA ARG A 308 -17.94 4.45 10.14
C ARG A 308 -18.84 5.57 10.66
N HIS A 309 -18.25 6.68 11.06
CA HIS A 309 -18.98 7.82 11.62
C HIS A 309 -19.55 8.73 10.53
N ALA A 310 -18.86 8.84 9.39
CA ALA A 310 -19.27 9.64 8.26
C ALA A 310 -20.51 9.09 7.57
#